data_bdc39c1a85697b8dc164d4a280a84abf
#
_entry.id   bdc39c1a85697b8dc164d4a280a84abf
#
_cell.length_a   1.000
_cell.length_b   1.000
_cell.length_c   1.000
_cell.angle_alpha   90.00
_cell.angle_beta   90.00
_cell.angle_gamma   90.00
#
_symmetry.space_group_name_H-M   'P 1'
#
loop_
_entity.id
_entity.type
_entity.pdbx_description
1 polymer ?
#
loop_
_entity_poly.entity_id
_entity_poly.type
_entity_poly.pdbx_seq_one_letter_code
_entity_poly.pdbx_strand_id
1 'polypeptide(L)'
;MIIGAQLYTLRNFCKTTPELEESIKRVADMGYTSVQLSGVCAYDPEWMRDLLKECGLSAPLTHFGYGKIVGETDATIDFHRTIGAKYIGLGSMPNFKKGGCDPEIYEKFLTEVLPAAKKIAANGMKFMYHNHNMEFMRLPNGKILLDDLCERTSPDEFGITLDCYWVQAGGGDPVQWLHKLRGRLNCIHFKDMCWSPEDLAPRMAPIGGGNMNYEAIVRAAEEADVEYAFVEQDHCYDTDPFDCLKQSYDYLASLGCK
;
A
#
# COMPACT_ATOMS: atom_id res chain seq x y z
N MET A 1 1.31 12.54 10.18
CA MET A 1 1.01 11.46 9.21
C MET A 1 -0.49 11.39 8.97
N ILE A 2 -0.93 11.34 7.71
CA ILE A 2 -2.35 11.24 7.32
C ILE A 2 -2.74 9.76 7.27
N ILE A 3 -3.89 9.43 7.88
CA ILE A 3 -4.45 8.07 7.80
C ILE A 3 -5.42 7.99 6.64
N GLY A 4 -5.25 6.97 5.81
CA GLY A 4 -6.14 6.64 4.72
C GLY A 4 -6.68 5.21 4.81
N ALA A 5 -7.72 4.92 4.05
CA ALA A 5 -8.23 3.57 3.88
C ALA A 5 -7.74 2.98 2.55
N GLN A 6 -7.19 1.77 2.58
CA GLN A 6 -6.85 1.00 1.38
C GLN A 6 -8.10 0.25 0.90
N LEU A 7 -8.62 0.63 -0.26
CA LEU A 7 -9.90 0.11 -0.75
C LEU A 7 -9.88 -1.37 -1.14
N TYR A 8 -8.70 -2.00 -1.20
CA TYR A 8 -8.63 -3.45 -1.39
C TYR A 8 -9.35 -4.22 -0.26
N THR A 9 -9.40 -3.66 0.94
CA THR A 9 -10.22 -4.16 2.06
C THR A 9 -11.69 -4.27 1.65
N LEU A 10 -12.17 -3.29 0.88
CA LEU A 10 -13.56 -3.19 0.40
C LEU A 10 -13.75 -3.71 -1.03
N ARG A 11 -12.79 -4.47 -1.61
CA ARG A 11 -12.82 -4.88 -3.02
C ARG A 11 -14.10 -5.61 -3.47
N ASN A 12 -14.80 -6.25 -2.54
CA ASN A 12 -16.07 -6.90 -2.83
C ASN A 12 -17.26 -5.93 -2.88
N PHE A 13 -17.09 -4.71 -2.39
CA PHE A 13 -18.05 -3.61 -2.40
C PHE A 13 -17.65 -2.50 -3.38
N CYS A 14 -16.76 -2.79 -4.31
CA CYS A 14 -16.23 -1.83 -5.31
C CYS A 14 -16.19 -2.46 -6.71
N LYS A 15 -17.14 -3.35 -7.02
CA LYS A 15 -17.20 -4.09 -8.30
C LYS A 15 -17.82 -3.28 -9.42
N THR A 16 -18.66 -2.30 -9.09
CA THR A 16 -19.34 -1.38 -10.00
C THR A 16 -19.13 0.05 -9.55
N THR A 17 -19.30 1.01 -10.47
CA THR A 17 -19.17 2.45 -10.14
C THR A 17 -20.11 2.90 -9.01
N PRO A 18 -21.40 2.49 -8.96
CA PRO A 18 -22.26 2.84 -7.82
C PRO A 18 -21.80 2.24 -6.48
N GLU A 19 -21.34 0.99 -6.47
CA GLU A 19 -20.77 0.38 -5.26
C GLU A 19 -19.50 1.07 -4.79
N LEU A 20 -18.63 1.47 -5.74
CA LEU A 20 -17.42 2.20 -5.44
C LEU A 20 -17.73 3.58 -4.86
N GLU A 21 -18.69 4.30 -5.43
CA GLU A 21 -19.17 5.60 -4.93
C GLU A 21 -19.69 5.48 -3.50
N GLU A 22 -20.57 4.53 -3.22
CA GLU A 22 -21.12 4.29 -1.89
C GLU A 22 -20.00 3.94 -0.89
N SER A 23 -19.06 3.08 -1.29
CA SER A 23 -17.91 2.70 -0.45
C SER A 23 -17.02 3.90 -0.09
N ILE A 24 -16.74 4.77 -1.05
CA ILE A 24 -15.95 5.99 -0.83
C ILE A 24 -16.68 6.94 0.14
N LYS A 25 -17.99 7.14 -0.01
CA LYS A 25 -18.81 7.97 0.89
C LYS A 25 -18.79 7.40 2.32
N ARG A 26 -18.98 6.10 2.48
CA ARG A 26 -18.92 5.43 3.80
C ARG A 26 -17.54 5.56 4.46
N VAL A 27 -16.47 5.48 3.69
CA VAL A 27 -15.10 5.68 4.21
C VAL A 27 -14.90 7.12 4.69
N ALA A 28 -15.40 8.13 3.96
CA ALA A 28 -15.38 9.52 4.39
C ALA A 28 -16.17 9.73 5.70
N ASP A 29 -17.36 9.12 5.82
CA ASP A 29 -18.20 9.21 7.02
C ASP A 29 -17.55 8.58 8.26
N MET A 30 -16.60 7.65 8.10
CA MET A 30 -15.80 7.08 9.20
C MET A 30 -14.77 8.06 9.76
N GLY A 31 -14.44 9.13 9.02
CA GLY A 31 -13.46 10.14 9.38
C GLY A 31 -12.14 10.07 8.61
N TYR A 32 -11.94 9.10 7.72
CA TYR A 32 -10.77 9.08 6.84
C TYR A 32 -10.76 10.31 5.93
N THR A 33 -9.56 10.84 5.67
CA THR A 33 -9.34 11.99 4.78
C THR A 33 -8.56 11.62 3.52
N SER A 34 -8.18 10.35 3.43
CA SER A 34 -7.43 9.81 2.29
C SER A 34 -7.85 8.37 1.99
N VAL A 35 -7.73 7.99 0.72
CA VAL A 35 -7.92 6.60 0.27
C VAL A 35 -6.80 6.18 -0.68
N GLN A 36 -6.52 4.89 -0.70
CA GLN A 36 -5.71 4.28 -1.76
C GLN A 36 -6.63 3.51 -2.70
N LEU A 37 -6.61 3.86 -3.98
CA LEU A 37 -7.40 3.20 -5.01
C LEU A 37 -6.73 1.90 -5.45
N SER A 38 -7.24 0.77 -4.96
CA SER A 38 -6.71 -0.58 -5.23
C SER A 38 -7.84 -1.61 -5.17
N GLY A 39 -7.85 -2.57 -6.10
CA GLY A 39 -8.87 -3.64 -6.12
C GLY A 39 -10.28 -3.16 -6.45
N VAL A 40 -10.43 -1.99 -7.05
CA VAL A 40 -11.71 -1.38 -7.42
C VAL A 40 -12.02 -1.61 -8.90
N CYS A 41 -13.28 -1.43 -9.30
CA CYS A 41 -13.68 -1.46 -10.70
C CYS A 41 -12.96 -0.38 -11.52
N ALA A 42 -13.01 -0.49 -12.84
CA ALA A 42 -12.55 0.58 -13.73
C ALA A 42 -13.43 1.83 -13.56
N TYR A 43 -12.79 2.99 -13.56
CA TYR A 43 -13.45 4.28 -13.39
C TYR A 43 -12.85 5.32 -14.33
N ASP A 44 -13.64 6.34 -14.63
CA ASP A 44 -13.19 7.55 -15.31
C ASP A 44 -12.41 8.43 -14.33
N PRO A 45 -11.21 8.93 -14.67
CA PRO A 45 -10.37 9.68 -13.75
C PRO A 45 -10.95 11.05 -13.36
N GLU A 46 -11.72 11.70 -14.24
CA GLU A 46 -12.37 12.99 -13.94
C GLU A 46 -13.53 12.77 -12.96
N TRP A 47 -14.35 11.74 -13.20
CA TRP A 47 -15.41 11.35 -12.27
C TRP A 47 -14.84 11.03 -10.88
N MET A 48 -13.75 10.27 -10.81
CA MET A 48 -13.12 9.92 -9.52
C MET A 48 -12.58 11.16 -8.80
N ARG A 49 -11.92 12.06 -9.52
CA ARG A 49 -11.46 13.35 -8.96
C ARG A 49 -12.61 14.14 -8.33
N ASP A 50 -13.73 14.22 -9.04
CA ASP A 50 -14.88 15.02 -8.61
C ASP A 50 -15.58 14.36 -7.40
N LEU A 51 -15.71 13.04 -7.39
CA LEU A 51 -16.23 12.28 -6.24
C LEU A 51 -15.34 12.43 -4.99
N LEU A 52 -14.03 12.29 -5.13
CA LEU A 52 -13.08 12.48 -4.02
C LEU A 52 -13.19 13.89 -3.44
N LYS A 53 -13.30 14.91 -4.30
CA LYS A 53 -13.49 16.29 -3.90
C LYS A 53 -14.81 16.51 -3.16
N GLU A 54 -15.91 15.92 -3.63
CA GLU A 54 -17.23 15.97 -2.97
C GLU A 54 -17.17 15.36 -1.56
N CYS A 55 -16.46 14.24 -1.42
CA CYS A 55 -16.31 13.53 -0.15
C CYS A 55 -15.23 14.13 0.77
N GLY A 56 -14.49 15.16 0.35
CA GLY A 56 -13.38 15.72 1.13
C GLY A 56 -12.18 14.77 1.26
N LEU A 57 -12.04 13.83 0.35
CA LEU A 57 -10.97 12.83 0.34
C LEU A 57 -9.87 13.18 -0.66
N SER A 58 -8.67 12.66 -0.41
CA SER A 58 -7.56 12.61 -1.36
C SER A 58 -7.22 11.17 -1.73
N ALA A 59 -6.73 10.94 -2.95
CA ALA A 59 -6.20 9.63 -3.36
C ALA A 59 -4.73 9.79 -3.83
N PRO A 60 -3.78 9.98 -2.91
CA PRO A 60 -2.39 10.24 -3.27
C PRO A 60 -1.68 9.04 -3.88
N LEU A 61 -2.13 7.82 -3.64
CA LEU A 61 -1.55 6.57 -4.09
C LEU A 61 -2.62 5.65 -4.69
N THR A 62 -2.24 4.91 -5.73
CA THR A 62 -3.03 3.80 -6.29
C THR A 62 -2.24 2.51 -6.24
N HIS A 63 -2.88 1.35 -6.51
CA HIS A 63 -2.22 0.19 -7.09
C HIS A 63 -2.67 0.04 -8.55
N PHE A 64 -1.73 0.15 -9.47
CA PHE A 64 -2.00 0.13 -10.90
C PHE A 64 -1.39 -1.09 -11.58
N GLY A 65 -1.94 -1.47 -12.73
CA GLY A 65 -1.50 -2.69 -13.42
C GLY A 65 -0.07 -2.55 -13.97
N TYR A 66 0.80 -3.54 -13.71
CA TYR A 66 2.20 -3.54 -14.15
C TYR A 66 2.36 -3.21 -15.64
N GLY A 67 1.58 -3.91 -16.50
CA GLY A 67 1.64 -3.69 -17.96
C GLY A 67 1.35 -2.25 -18.38
N LYS A 68 0.44 -1.57 -17.67
CA LYS A 68 0.14 -0.14 -17.90
C LYS A 68 1.29 0.75 -17.44
N ILE A 69 1.86 0.45 -16.26
CA ILE A 69 2.97 1.25 -15.71
C ILE A 69 4.17 1.22 -16.67
N VAL A 70 4.57 0.05 -17.15
CA VAL A 70 5.78 -0.10 -17.98
C VAL A 70 5.52 0.06 -19.47
N GLY A 71 4.35 -0.31 -19.97
CA GLY A 71 4.01 -0.26 -21.41
C GLY A 71 3.30 0.99 -21.85
N GLU A 72 2.57 1.66 -20.93
CA GLU A 72 1.73 2.83 -21.19
C GLU A 72 2.06 3.97 -20.21
N THR A 73 3.34 4.19 -19.91
CA THR A 73 3.79 5.08 -18.83
C THR A 73 3.23 6.50 -18.94
N ASP A 74 3.18 7.08 -20.16
CA ASP A 74 2.64 8.45 -20.36
C ASP A 74 1.15 8.52 -20.02
N ALA A 75 0.35 7.59 -20.56
CA ALA A 75 -1.08 7.52 -20.26
C ALA A 75 -1.35 7.25 -18.77
N THR A 76 -0.49 6.44 -18.13
CA THR A 76 -0.54 6.18 -16.70
C THR A 76 -0.27 7.44 -15.88
N ILE A 77 0.72 8.25 -16.26
CA ILE A 77 1.04 9.54 -15.62
C ILE A 77 -0.14 10.51 -15.78
N ASP A 78 -0.71 10.64 -16.97
CA ASP A 78 -1.82 11.55 -17.23
C ASP A 78 -3.08 11.17 -16.46
N PHE A 79 -3.36 9.86 -16.37
CA PHE A 79 -4.45 9.33 -15.55
C PHE A 79 -4.28 9.72 -14.07
N HIS A 80 -3.09 9.51 -13.50
CA HIS A 80 -2.81 9.83 -12.10
C HIS A 80 -2.80 11.34 -11.83
N ARG A 81 -2.32 12.13 -12.79
CA ARG A 81 -2.39 13.60 -12.69
C ARG A 81 -3.83 14.08 -12.65
N THR A 82 -4.73 13.47 -13.44
CA THR A 82 -6.16 13.83 -13.47
C THR A 82 -6.83 13.59 -12.12
N ILE A 83 -6.57 12.46 -11.46
CA ILE A 83 -7.13 12.19 -10.12
C ILE A 83 -6.40 12.92 -8.99
N GLY A 84 -5.29 13.60 -9.25
CA GLY A 84 -4.50 14.33 -8.25
C GLY A 84 -3.58 13.43 -7.42
N ALA A 85 -3.26 12.22 -7.90
CA ALA A 85 -2.34 11.32 -7.23
C ALA A 85 -0.89 11.81 -7.33
N LYS A 86 -0.12 11.64 -6.25
CA LYS A 86 1.31 11.94 -6.19
C LYS A 86 2.17 10.71 -6.50
N TYR A 87 1.62 9.53 -6.26
CA TYR A 87 2.32 8.26 -6.27
C TYR A 87 1.61 7.24 -7.16
N ILE A 88 2.39 6.53 -7.96
CA ILE A 88 1.91 5.44 -8.82
C ILE A 88 2.41 4.13 -8.21
N GLY A 89 1.52 3.37 -7.59
CA GLY A 89 1.88 2.16 -6.86
C GLY A 89 1.75 0.89 -7.69
N LEU A 90 2.63 -0.05 -7.42
CA LEU A 90 2.55 -1.43 -7.87
C LEU A 90 2.33 -2.34 -6.66
N GLY A 91 1.23 -3.11 -6.67
CA GLY A 91 0.86 -3.96 -5.55
C GLY A 91 1.73 -5.21 -5.37
N SER A 92 2.37 -5.69 -6.44
CA SER A 92 3.25 -6.87 -6.39
C SER A 92 4.03 -7.02 -7.70
N MET A 93 5.24 -7.52 -7.60
CA MET A 93 6.04 -7.93 -8.77
C MET A 93 5.30 -9.01 -9.56
N PRO A 94 5.24 -8.92 -10.90
CA PRO A 94 4.57 -9.93 -11.71
C PRO A 94 5.29 -11.30 -11.62
N ASN A 95 4.49 -12.37 -11.66
CA ASN A 95 4.97 -13.77 -11.63
C ASN A 95 5.75 -14.22 -10.39
N PHE A 96 5.77 -13.40 -9.33
CA PHE A 96 6.49 -13.71 -8.09
C PHE A 96 5.92 -14.93 -7.34
N LYS A 97 4.65 -15.27 -7.51
CA LYS A 97 3.93 -16.31 -6.73
C LYS A 97 4.25 -17.75 -7.12
N LYS A 98 4.96 -18.01 -8.23
CA LYS A 98 5.28 -19.37 -8.70
C LYS A 98 6.77 -19.64 -8.54
N GLY A 99 7.16 -20.28 -7.43
CA GLY A 99 8.52 -20.82 -7.27
C GLY A 99 9.56 -19.90 -6.63
N GLY A 100 9.13 -18.82 -5.98
CA GLY A 100 10.05 -17.90 -5.32
C GLY A 100 10.63 -16.84 -6.27
N CYS A 101 11.70 -16.19 -5.85
CA CYS A 101 12.41 -15.23 -6.68
C CYS A 101 13.29 -15.96 -7.68
N ASP A 102 12.74 -16.22 -8.86
CA ASP A 102 13.57 -16.55 -10.02
C ASP A 102 14.43 -15.31 -10.35
N PRO A 103 15.78 -15.42 -10.33
CA PRO A 103 16.66 -14.32 -10.66
C PRO A 103 16.38 -13.69 -12.03
N GLU A 104 15.96 -14.48 -13.02
CA GLU A 104 15.63 -13.97 -14.35
C GLU A 104 14.36 -13.11 -14.31
N ILE A 105 13.34 -13.51 -13.54
CA ILE A 105 12.11 -12.72 -13.34
C ILE A 105 12.42 -11.40 -12.63
N TYR A 106 13.26 -11.43 -11.61
CA TYR A 106 13.68 -10.24 -10.88
C TYR A 106 14.49 -9.27 -11.75
N GLU A 107 15.48 -9.78 -12.51
CA GLU A 107 16.26 -8.94 -13.44
C GLU A 107 15.38 -8.33 -14.54
N LYS A 108 14.45 -9.10 -15.07
CA LYS A 108 13.47 -8.60 -16.05
C LYS A 108 12.61 -7.50 -15.45
N PHE A 109 12.09 -7.70 -14.25
CA PHE A 109 11.31 -6.67 -13.54
C PHE A 109 12.09 -5.37 -13.42
N LEU A 110 13.34 -5.40 -12.94
CA LEU A 110 14.16 -4.20 -12.80
C LEU A 110 14.42 -3.52 -14.15
N THR A 111 14.73 -4.32 -15.19
CA THR A 111 14.98 -3.79 -16.54
C THR A 111 13.77 -3.03 -17.10
N GLU A 112 12.55 -3.51 -16.82
CA GLU A 112 11.32 -2.93 -17.34
C GLU A 112 10.81 -1.76 -16.47
N VAL A 113 10.91 -1.88 -15.13
CA VAL A 113 10.31 -0.89 -14.21
C VAL A 113 11.17 0.36 -14.02
N LEU A 114 12.50 0.23 -14.03
CA LEU A 114 13.37 1.39 -13.76
C LEU A 114 13.23 2.52 -14.79
N PRO A 115 13.14 2.28 -16.10
CA PRO A 115 12.85 3.34 -17.06
C PRO A 115 11.50 4.02 -16.82
N ALA A 116 10.47 3.25 -16.43
CA ALA A 116 9.14 3.79 -16.11
C ALA A 116 9.19 4.65 -14.84
N ALA A 117 9.84 4.17 -13.76
CA ALA A 117 10.01 4.90 -12.52
C ALA A 117 10.75 6.24 -12.73
N LYS A 118 11.83 6.22 -13.52
CA LYS A 118 12.57 7.43 -13.90
C LYS A 118 11.69 8.43 -14.66
N LYS A 119 10.87 7.95 -15.60
CA LYS A 119 9.94 8.78 -16.36
C LYS A 119 8.84 9.37 -15.48
N ILE A 120 8.30 8.58 -14.55
CA ILE A 120 7.32 9.02 -13.55
C ILE A 120 7.93 10.14 -12.70
N ALA A 121 9.17 9.97 -12.20
CA ALA A 121 9.87 10.97 -11.40
C ALA A 121 10.13 12.27 -12.18
N ALA A 122 10.51 12.18 -13.45
CA ALA A 122 10.69 13.34 -14.33
C ALA A 122 9.39 14.14 -14.56
N ASN A 123 8.23 13.54 -14.28
CA ASN A 123 6.91 14.18 -14.34
C ASN A 123 6.37 14.63 -12.96
N GLY A 124 7.24 14.67 -11.94
CA GLY A 124 6.90 15.18 -10.60
C GLY A 124 6.08 14.22 -9.74
N MET A 125 6.02 12.93 -10.10
CA MET A 125 5.41 11.86 -9.32
C MET A 125 6.50 10.88 -8.85
N LYS A 126 6.14 9.89 -8.03
CA LYS A 126 7.05 8.82 -7.64
C LYS A 126 6.41 7.46 -7.83
N PHE A 127 7.19 6.51 -8.36
CA PHE A 127 6.79 5.11 -8.37
C PHE A 127 6.94 4.51 -6.97
N MET A 128 5.94 3.73 -6.51
CA MET A 128 5.93 3.08 -5.20
C MET A 128 5.74 1.57 -5.34
N TYR A 129 6.62 0.79 -4.75
CA TYR A 129 6.54 -0.66 -4.73
C TYR A 129 6.02 -1.16 -3.38
N HIS A 130 4.96 -1.96 -3.38
CA HIS A 130 4.41 -2.58 -2.18
C HIS A 130 5.01 -3.96 -1.96
N ASN A 131 5.54 -4.21 -0.75
CA ASN A 131 6.08 -5.51 -0.37
C ASN A 131 5.02 -6.42 0.24
N HIS A 132 5.26 -7.70 0.07
CA HIS A 132 4.67 -8.80 0.84
C HIS A 132 5.75 -9.48 1.69
N ASN A 133 5.44 -10.63 2.28
CA ASN A 133 6.43 -11.46 2.98
C ASN A 133 7.45 -12.11 2.04
N MET A 134 7.11 -12.24 0.77
CA MET A 134 7.96 -12.89 -0.26
C MET A 134 9.26 -12.12 -0.50
N GLU A 135 9.26 -10.80 -0.39
CA GLU A 135 10.44 -9.95 -0.54
C GLU A 135 11.46 -10.11 0.61
N PHE A 136 11.10 -10.87 1.65
CA PHE A 136 12.01 -11.24 2.75
C PHE A 136 12.81 -12.53 2.45
N MET A 137 12.55 -13.20 1.32
CA MET A 137 13.37 -14.33 0.90
C MET A 137 14.80 -13.87 0.59
N ARG A 138 15.74 -14.85 0.71
CA ARG A 138 17.15 -14.59 0.39
C ARG A 138 17.45 -14.95 -1.06
N LEU A 139 18.11 -14.03 -1.73
CA LEU A 139 18.71 -14.23 -3.04
C LEU A 139 19.90 -15.19 -2.95
N PRO A 140 20.38 -15.74 -4.09
CA PRO A 140 21.57 -16.60 -4.11
C PRO A 140 22.83 -15.95 -3.51
N ASN A 141 22.94 -14.63 -3.55
CA ASN A 141 24.02 -13.86 -2.92
C ASN A 141 23.86 -13.68 -1.40
N GLY A 142 22.82 -14.24 -0.78
CA GLY A 142 22.52 -14.18 0.64
C GLY A 142 21.77 -12.91 1.10
N LYS A 143 21.58 -11.89 0.25
CA LYS A 143 20.82 -10.69 0.58
C LYS A 143 19.33 -10.96 0.63
N ILE A 144 18.61 -10.25 1.48
CA ILE A 144 17.14 -10.16 1.42
C ILE A 144 16.76 -9.44 0.13
N LEU A 145 15.75 -9.93 -0.60
CA LEU A 145 15.36 -9.35 -1.88
C LEU A 145 14.95 -7.87 -1.74
N LEU A 146 14.20 -7.51 -0.68
CA LEU A 146 13.80 -6.12 -0.44
C LEU A 146 15.02 -5.21 -0.23
N ASP A 147 16.10 -5.72 0.40
CA ASP A 147 17.36 -4.98 0.55
C ASP A 147 18.04 -4.76 -0.80
N ASP A 148 18.17 -5.82 -1.59
CA ASP A 148 18.76 -5.74 -2.91
C ASP A 148 17.99 -4.79 -3.83
N LEU A 149 16.65 -4.84 -3.78
CA LEU A 149 15.78 -3.92 -4.50
C LEU A 149 16.04 -2.47 -4.12
N CYS A 150 16.17 -2.18 -2.83
CA CYS A 150 16.46 -0.82 -2.35
C CYS A 150 17.87 -0.35 -2.72
N GLU A 151 18.87 -1.22 -2.71
CA GLU A 151 20.24 -0.89 -3.12
C GLU A 151 20.37 -0.61 -4.62
N ARG A 152 19.54 -1.26 -5.43
CA ARG A 152 19.56 -1.16 -6.90
C ARG A 152 18.66 -0.06 -7.47
N THR A 153 17.93 0.67 -6.61
CA THR A 153 16.96 1.69 -7.01
C THR A 153 17.23 3.02 -6.32
N SER A 154 16.96 4.13 -7.03
CA SER A 154 17.07 5.49 -6.45
C SER A 154 15.87 5.79 -5.54
N PRO A 155 16.06 6.29 -4.31
CA PRO A 155 14.96 6.71 -3.44
C PRO A 155 14.11 7.85 -4.01
N ASP A 156 14.65 8.65 -4.93
CA ASP A 156 13.94 9.77 -5.56
C ASP A 156 12.95 9.29 -6.64
N GLU A 157 13.26 8.16 -7.28
CA GLU A 157 12.47 7.61 -8.39
C GLU A 157 11.59 6.44 -7.95
N PHE A 158 12.06 5.66 -6.98
CA PHE A 158 11.50 4.38 -6.57
C PHE A 158 11.36 4.31 -5.04
N GLY A 159 10.15 4.57 -4.56
CA GLY A 159 9.79 4.43 -3.15
C GLY A 159 9.29 3.02 -2.81
N ILE A 160 9.16 2.77 -1.53
CA ILE A 160 8.58 1.53 -0.99
C ILE A 160 7.29 1.89 -0.23
N THR A 161 6.20 1.22 -0.56
CA THR A 161 5.00 1.17 0.30
C THR A 161 5.18 -0.01 1.24
N LEU A 162 5.81 0.25 2.40
CA LEU A 162 6.11 -0.79 3.38
C LEU A 162 4.83 -1.25 4.06
N ASP A 163 4.56 -2.55 4.02
CA ASP A 163 3.44 -3.19 4.71
C ASP A 163 3.91 -3.84 6.00
N CYS A 164 3.43 -3.32 7.14
CA CYS A 164 3.89 -3.75 8.47
C CYS A 164 3.55 -5.21 8.78
N TYR A 165 2.38 -5.70 8.36
CA TYR A 165 1.99 -7.11 8.51
C TYR A 165 2.91 -8.03 7.72
N TRP A 166 3.17 -7.69 6.46
CA TRP A 166 3.99 -8.53 5.60
C TRP A 166 5.47 -8.52 6.01
N VAL A 167 5.96 -7.42 6.59
CA VAL A 167 7.28 -7.39 7.24
C VAL A 167 7.33 -8.41 8.37
N GLN A 168 6.35 -8.37 9.29
CA GLN A 168 6.26 -9.29 10.43
C GLN A 168 6.10 -10.75 9.95
N ALA A 169 5.24 -10.99 8.97
CA ALA A 169 5.02 -12.31 8.38
C ALA A 169 6.25 -12.85 7.62
N GLY A 170 7.10 -11.98 7.12
CA GLY A 170 8.40 -12.30 6.52
C GLY A 170 9.53 -12.52 7.53
N GLY A 171 9.25 -12.40 8.84
CA GLY A 171 10.23 -12.55 9.91
C GLY A 171 11.07 -11.30 10.17
N GLY A 172 10.65 -10.14 9.65
CA GLY A 172 11.24 -8.83 9.94
C GLY A 172 10.58 -8.14 11.14
N ASP A 173 11.20 -7.10 11.64
CA ASP A 173 10.64 -6.19 12.65
C ASP A 173 10.17 -4.91 11.95
N PRO A 174 8.86 -4.58 11.96
CA PRO A 174 8.33 -3.41 11.28
C PRO A 174 8.99 -2.10 11.73
N VAL A 175 9.28 -1.92 13.01
CA VAL A 175 9.93 -0.72 13.55
C VAL A 175 11.34 -0.56 12.97
N GLN A 176 12.12 -1.64 12.96
CA GLN A 176 13.47 -1.61 12.37
C GLN A 176 13.43 -1.30 10.86
N TRP A 177 12.47 -1.87 10.13
CA TRP A 177 12.34 -1.64 8.69
C TRP A 177 11.86 -0.22 8.37
N LEU A 178 10.97 0.36 9.18
CA LEU A 178 10.58 1.77 9.05
C LEU A 178 11.78 2.70 9.19
N HIS A 179 12.62 2.52 10.22
CA HIS A 179 13.84 3.32 10.37
C HIS A 179 14.86 3.07 9.25
N LYS A 180 15.04 1.81 8.84
CA LYS A 180 15.98 1.42 7.78
C LYS A 180 15.66 2.06 6.43
N LEU A 181 14.38 2.17 6.09
CA LEU A 181 13.92 2.68 4.81
C LEU A 181 13.52 4.17 4.84
N ARG A 182 13.86 4.90 5.91
CA ARG A 182 13.63 6.35 5.98
C ARG A 182 14.12 7.05 4.72
N GLY A 183 13.30 7.97 4.19
CA GLY A 183 13.55 8.67 2.93
C GLY A 183 13.00 7.97 1.68
N ARG A 184 12.50 6.72 1.81
CA ARG A 184 11.80 5.98 0.74
C ARG A 184 10.32 5.75 1.01
N LEU A 185 9.84 6.01 2.24
CA LEU A 185 8.54 5.64 2.76
C LEU A 185 7.58 6.84 2.74
N ASN A 186 7.18 7.31 1.56
CA ASN A 186 6.13 8.33 1.49
C ASN A 186 4.75 7.77 1.89
N CYS A 187 4.51 6.52 1.55
CA CYS A 187 3.28 5.79 1.86
C CYS A 187 3.61 4.43 2.47
N ILE A 188 2.83 3.99 3.45
CA ILE A 188 2.94 2.66 4.07
C ILE A 188 1.57 2.01 4.22
N HIS A 189 1.54 0.69 4.45
CA HIS A 189 0.32 0.00 4.88
C HIS A 189 0.38 -0.34 6.36
N PHE A 190 -0.63 0.08 7.08
CA PHE A 190 -0.93 -0.39 8.42
C PHE A 190 -1.88 -1.59 8.33
N LYS A 191 -1.39 -2.74 8.74
CA LYS A 191 -2.10 -4.01 8.71
C LYS A 191 -1.68 -4.83 9.93
N ASP A 192 -2.63 -5.19 10.80
CA ASP A 192 -2.35 -5.85 12.07
C ASP A 192 -2.49 -7.38 11.99
N MET A 193 -1.86 -8.06 12.92
CA MET A 193 -1.79 -9.52 13.01
C MET A 193 -2.22 -9.98 14.38
N CYS A 194 -3.12 -10.96 14.44
CA CYS A 194 -3.44 -11.70 15.66
C CYS A 194 -3.13 -13.19 15.49
N TRP A 195 -3.11 -13.91 16.58
CA TRP A 195 -3.06 -15.37 16.58
C TRP A 195 -4.48 -15.94 16.65
N SER A 196 -4.86 -16.80 15.71
CA SER A 196 -6.15 -17.49 15.74
C SER A 196 -6.03 -18.81 16.50
N PRO A 197 -6.77 -19.00 17.59
CA PRO A 197 -6.80 -20.29 18.30
C PRO A 197 -7.52 -21.38 17.49
N GLU A 198 -8.39 -21.00 16.56
CA GLU A 198 -9.15 -21.95 15.74
C GLU A 198 -8.29 -22.54 14.61
N ASP A 199 -7.49 -21.68 13.93
CA ASP A 199 -6.62 -22.12 12.84
C ASP A 199 -5.24 -22.53 13.31
N LEU A 200 -4.87 -22.21 14.55
CA LEU A 200 -3.52 -22.31 15.09
C LEU A 200 -2.49 -21.60 14.18
N ALA A 201 -2.87 -20.43 13.67
CA ALA A 201 -2.11 -19.67 12.68
C ALA A 201 -2.28 -18.16 12.87
N PRO A 202 -1.38 -17.32 12.32
CA PRO A 202 -1.61 -15.88 12.25
C PRO A 202 -2.82 -15.55 11.37
N ARG A 203 -3.64 -14.60 11.84
CA ARG A 203 -4.74 -13.97 11.08
C ARG A 203 -4.56 -12.46 11.03
N MET A 204 -5.19 -11.82 10.07
CA MET A 204 -5.32 -10.37 10.04
C MET A 204 -6.36 -9.90 11.06
N ALA A 205 -6.14 -8.72 11.61
CA ALA A 205 -7.04 -8.08 12.56
C ALA A 205 -7.18 -6.58 12.26
N PRO A 206 -8.25 -5.92 12.71
CA PRO A 206 -8.29 -4.46 12.75
C PRO A 206 -7.11 -3.93 13.55
N ILE A 207 -6.59 -2.75 13.17
CA ILE A 207 -5.47 -2.13 13.88
C ILE A 207 -5.82 -1.92 15.35
N GLY A 208 -4.92 -2.39 16.23
CA GLY A 208 -5.13 -2.39 17.69
C GLY A 208 -5.97 -3.55 18.22
N GLY A 209 -6.58 -4.35 17.34
CA GLY A 209 -7.23 -5.62 17.69
C GLY A 209 -6.32 -6.83 17.59
N GLY A 210 -5.10 -6.64 17.08
CA GLY A 210 -4.10 -7.70 16.92
C GLY A 210 -3.03 -7.70 18.02
N ASN A 211 -1.90 -8.30 17.70
CA ASN A 211 -0.78 -8.50 18.62
C ASN A 211 0.45 -7.64 18.29
N MET A 212 0.43 -6.87 17.17
CA MET A 212 1.55 -6.03 16.79
C MET A 212 1.60 -4.76 17.66
N ASN A 213 2.80 -4.28 17.96
CA ASN A 213 2.98 -3.08 18.79
C ASN A 213 2.74 -1.81 17.97
N TYR A 214 1.47 -1.46 17.73
CA TYR A 214 1.09 -0.31 16.92
C TYR A 214 1.49 1.04 17.50
N GLU A 215 1.62 1.18 18.83
CA GLU A 215 2.16 2.41 19.43
C GLU A 215 3.62 2.65 19.00
N ALA A 216 4.43 1.60 18.92
CA ALA A 216 5.81 1.70 18.46
C ALA A 216 5.89 1.87 16.93
N ILE A 217 5.02 1.18 16.17
CA ILE A 217 4.97 1.27 14.71
C ILE A 217 4.56 2.68 14.27
N VAL A 218 3.53 3.28 14.89
CA VAL A 218 3.09 4.65 14.59
C VAL A 218 4.22 5.66 14.85
N ARG A 219 4.89 5.57 16.01
CA ARG A 219 6.04 6.44 16.31
C ARG A 219 7.16 6.30 15.29
N ALA A 220 7.53 5.06 14.94
CA ALA A 220 8.59 4.81 13.97
C ALA A 220 8.21 5.33 12.56
N ALA A 221 6.93 5.25 12.17
CA ALA A 221 6.44 5.80 10.92
C ALA A 221 6.53 7.34 10.89
N GLU A 222 6.19 8.01 12.00
CA GLU A 222 6.35 9.46 12.15
C GLU A 222 7.83 9.88 12.12
N GLU A 223 8.70 9.16 12.84
CA GLU A 223 10.15 9.38 12.83
C GLU A 223 10.79 9.12 11.45
N ALA A 224 10.17 8.26 10.64
CA ALA A 224 10.57 8.00 9.26
C ALA A 224 10.02 9.01 8.23
N ASP A 225 9.31 10.05 8.68
CA ASP A 225 8.69 11.10 7.86
C ASP A 225 7.66 10.56 6.86
N VAL A 226 6.89 9.51 7.23
CA VAL A 226 5.82 8.96 6.41
C VAL A 226 4.70 9.99 6.24
N GLU A 227 4.29 10.24 4.99
CA GLU A 227 3.20 11.18 4.70
C GLU A 227 1.82 10.53 4.91
N TYR A 228 1.64 9.31 4.39
CA TYR A 228 0.38 8.58 4.38
C TYR A 228 0.54 7.16 4.91
N ALA A 229 -0.33 6.75 5.83
CA ALA A 229 -0.47 5.38 6.27
C ALA A 229 -1.88 4.86 5.90
N PHE A 230 -1.93 3.86 5.03
CA PHE A 230 -3.20 3.29 4.58
C PHE A 230 -3.54 2.04 5.37
N VAL A 231 -4.69 2.06 6.03
CA VAL A 231 -5.23 0.89 6.75
C VAL A 231 -5.72 -0.13 5.74
N GLU A 232 -5.21 -1.35 5.84
CA GLU A 232 -5.60 -2.46 4.98
C GLU A 232 -5.83 -3.73 5.80
N GLN A 233 -6.86 -4.50 5.43
CA GLN A 233 -7.11 -5.85 5.93
C GLN A 233 -7.65 -6.72 4.78
N ASP A 234 -6.81 -7.62 4.24
CA ASP A 234 -7.18 -8.44 3.07
C ASP A 234 -8.30 -9.43 3.37
N HIS A 235 -8.35 -9.92 4.61
CA HIS A 235 -9.35 -10.87 5.10
C HIS A 235 -9.93 -10.37 6.42
N CYS A 236 -11.23 -10.07 6.39
CA CYS A 236 -12.01 -9.63 7.57
C CYS A 236 -12.76 -10.79 8.22
N TYR A 237 -12.64 -12.00 7.67
CA TYR A 237 -13.30 -13.22 8.14
C TYR A 237 -14.81 -13.03 8.29
N ASP A 238 -15.37 -13.20 9.50
CA ASP A 238 -16.80 -13.05 9.77
C ASP A 238 -17.21 -11.61 10.14
N THR A 239 -16.26 -10.64 10.11
CA THR A 239 -16.53 -9.24 10.44
C THR A 239 -16.77 -8.44 9.15
N ASP A 240 -17.70 -7.48 9.19
CA ASP A 240 -17.91 -6.54 8.08
C ASP A 240 -16.62 -5.73 7.84
N PRO A 241 -16.10 -5.67 6.60
CA PRO A 241 -14.87 -4.93 6.32
C PRO A 241 -14.96 -3.44 6.60
N PHE A 242 -16.15 -2.84 6.54
CA PHE A 242 -16.32 -1.45 6.96
C PHE A 242 -16.17 -1.29 8.48
N ASP A 243 -16.67 -2.24 9.27
CA ASP A 243 -16.47 -2.25 10.72
C ASP A 243 -14.99 -2.42 11.08
N CYS A 244 -14.26 -3.27 10.34
CA CYS A 244 -12.82 -3.43 10.51
C CYS A 244 -12.06 -2.12 10.24
N LEU A 245 -12.41 -1.40 9.17
CA LEU A 245 -11.83 -0.09 8.86
C LEU A 245 -12.18 0.95 9.94
N LYS A 246 -13.44 0.97 10.41
CA LYS A 246 -13.87 1.91 11.46
C LYS A 246 -13.14 1.67 12.78
N GLN A 247 -13.03 0.41 13.22
CA GLN A 247 -12.28 0.06 14.44
C GLN A 247 -10.81 0.48 14.33
N SER A 248 -10.19 0.22 13.18
CA SER A 248 -8.81 0.62 12.91
C SER A 248 -8.63 2.13 12.96
N TYR A 249 -9.55 2.89 12.35
CA TYR A 249 -9.54 4.35 12.39
C TYR A 249 -9.65 4.87 13.82
N ASP A 250 -10.62 4.38 14.60
CA ASP A 250 -10.86 4.83 15.97
C ASP A 250 -9.64 4.59 16.86
N TYR A 251 -9.00 3.44 16.73
CA TYR A 251 -7.78 3.14 17.47
C TYR A 251 -6.64 4.08 17.08
N LEU A 252 -6.36 4.26 15.78
CA LEU A 252 -5.30 5.15 15.31
C LEU A 252 -5.56 6.61 15.69
N ALA A 253 -6.81 7.07 15.63
CA ALA A 253 -7.20 8.40 16.09
C ALA A 253 -6.95 8.57 17.60
N SER A 254 -7.16 7.52 18.41
CA SER A 254 -6.84 7.53 19.84
C SER A 254 -5.34 7.67 20.13
N LEU A 255 -4.48 7.27 19.20
CA LEU A 255 -3.02 7.48 19.25
C LEU A 255 -2.59 8.86 18.74
N GLY A 256 -3.54 9.71 18.30
CA GLY A 256 -3.28 11.08 17.83
C GLY A 256 -2.99 11.15 16.32
N CYS A 257 -3.14 10.08 15.57
CA CYS A 257 -3.07 10.11 14.11
C CYS A 257 -4.25 10.89 13.50
N LYS A 258 -4.09 11.44 12.28
CA LYS A 258 -5.09 12.32 11.63
C LYS A 258 -5.46 11.81 10.24
#